data_f55af936623547aae99b1692ac57b991
#
_entry.id   f55af936623547aae99b1692ac57b991
#
_cell.length_a   1.000
_cell.length_b   1.000
_cell.length_c   1.000
_cell.angle_alpha   90.00
_cell.angle_beta   90.00
_cell.angle_gamma   90.00
#
_symmetry.space_group_name_H-M   'P 1'
#
loop_
_entity.id
_entity.type
_entity.pdbx_description
1 polymer ?
#
loop_
_entity_poly.entity_id
_entity_poly.type
_entity_poly.pdbx_seq_one_letter_code
_entity_poly.pdbx_strand_id
1 'polypeptide(L)'
;DIQLFSIKNKKGTTLLNLYLKIIKIGVCSSMLWLTACQQHFLLSPTEPTEADLVANSVANGLSQEINIGYEQAYENLRDAYSQCMAFTSEKGFVFTDNKFEPDLEMATLFGRSKGGVYLYKTTLESISPTTTNLTLYLPKGYKFPRSRLKQDAIRALGQDRLCRTKHNSAKGSEEKG
;
A
#
# COMPACT_ATOMS: atom_id res chain seq x y z
N ASP A 1 56.92 -43.16 40.68
CA ASP A 1 56.29 -42.33 41.72
C ASP A 1 56.42 -40.86 41.36
N ILE A 2 55.32 -40.32 40.75
CA ILE A 2 55.23 -38.88 40.45
C ILE A 2 54.20 -38.31 41.43
N GLN A 3 54.71 -37.60 42.43
CA GLN A 3 53.85 -36.84 43.36
C GLN A 3 53.37 -35.57 42.68
N LEU A 4 52.07 -35.49 42.42
CA LEU A 4 51.39 -34.30 41.97
C LEU A 4 51.21 -33.30 43.11
N PHE A 5 51.98 -32.21 43.06
CA PHE A 5 51.85 -31.08 43.97
C PHE A 5 50.57 -30.30 43.67
N SER A 6 49.51 -30.48 44.46
CA SER A 6 48.30 -29.71 44.39
C SER A 6 48.50 -28.32 45.05
N ILE A 7 48.85 -27.32 44.26
CA ILE A 7 48.87 -25.93 44.74
C ILE A 7 47.45 -25.39 44.76
N LYS A 8 46.86 -25.42 45.93
CA LYS A 8 45.51 -24.85 46.19
C LYS A 8 45.57 -23.33 46.22
N ASN A 9 45.47 -22.68 45.09
CA ASN A 9 45.55 -21.23 44.99
C ASN A 9 44.22 -20.56 45.45
N LYS A 10 44.19 -20.20 46.74
CA LYS A 10 43.06 -19.61 47.44
C LYS A 10 42.60 -18.22 46.88
N LYS A 11 43.41 -17.60 46.00
CA LYS A 11 43.18 -16.30 45.43
C LYS A 11 42.34 -16.37 44.09
N GLY A 12 42.32 -17.51 43.39
CA GLY A 12 41.64 -17.68 42.13
C GLY A 12 40.12 -17.76 42.27
N THR A 13 39.64 -18.31 43.41
CA THR A 13 38.19 -18.49 43.64
C THR A 13 37.45 -17.18 43.93
N THR A 14 38.11 -16.19 44.50
CA THR A 14 37.51 -14.85 44.78
C THR A 14 37.35 -14.03 43.51
N LEU A 15 38.33 -14.07 42.60
CA LEU A 15 38.27 -13.36 41.31
C LEU A 15 37.25 -13.98 40.38
N LEU A 16 37.14 -15.31 40.34
CA LEU A 16 36.15 -16.00 39.51
C LEU A 16 34.71 -15.69 39.96
N ASN A 17 34.46 -15.64 41.27
CA ASN A 17 33.15 -15.29 41.83
C ASN A 17 32.79 -13.80 41.59
N LEU A 18 33.79 -12.91 41.58
CA LEU A 18 33.57 -11.50 41.25
C LEU A 18 33.22 -11.33 39.76
N TYR A 19 33.90 -12.05 38.88
CA TYR A 19 33.66 -12.02 37.43
C TYR A 19 32.28 -12.58 37.08
N LEU A 20 31.87 -13.68 37.72
CA LEU A 20 30.51 -14.26 37.55
C LEU A 20 29.39 -13.34 38.06
N LYS A 21 29.63 -12.56 39.14
CA LYS A 21 28.65 -11.55 39.60
C LYS A 21 28.53 -10.38 38.64
N ILE A 22 29.61 -9.91 38.04
CA ILE A 22 29.60 -8.81 37.07
C ILE A 22 28.89 -9.24 35.79
N ILE A 23 29.11 -10.48 35.32
CA ILE A 23 28.42 -11.02 34.13
C ILE A 23 26.92 -11.13 34.38
N LYS A 24 26.48 -11.57 35.56
CA LYS A 24 25.03 -11.66 35.89
C LYS A 24 24.34 -10.30 35.94
N ILE A 25 25.01 -9.26 36.41
CA ILE A 25 24.48 -7.89 36.44
C ILE A 25 24.43 -7.29 35.03
N GLY A 26 25.45 -7.54 34.20
CA GLY A 26 25.53 -7.08 32.82
C GLY A 26 24.43 -7.68 31.90
N VAL A 27 24.14 -8.98 32.05
CA VAL A 27 23.13 -9.68 31.24
C VAL A 27 21.71 -9.24 31.60
N CYS A 28 21.42 -8.98 32.89
CA CYS A 28 20.10 -8.45 33.28
C CYS A 28 19.88 -7.00 32.81
N SER A 29 20.91 -6.16 32.74
CA SER A 29 20.80 -4.79 32.30
C SER A 29 20.56 -4.67 30.76
N SER A 30 21.14 -5.57 29.97
CA SER A 30 20.98 -5.56 28.52
C SER A 30 19.62 -6.10 28.05
N MET A 31 18.94 -6.94 28.83
CA MET A 31 17.58 -7.43 28.49
C MET A 31 16.48 -6.40 28.75
N LEU A 32 16.71 -5.41 29.63
CA LEU A 32 15.69 -4.37 29.91
C LEU A 32 15.57 -3.29 28.82
N TRP A 33 16.53 -3.19 27.90
CA TRP A 33 16.50 -2.20 26.82
C TRP A 33 15.80 -2.70 25.54
N LEU A 34 15.56 -4.00 25.39
CA LEU A 34 14.90 -4.58 24.23
C LEU A 34 13.37 -4.58 24.32
N THR A 35 12.79 -4.31 25.48
CA THR A 35 11.34 -4.30 25.69
C THR A 35 10.68 -2.94 25.46
N ALA A 36 11.45 -1.87 25.28
CA ALA A 36 10.92 -0.51 25.10
C ALA A 36 10.41 -0.21 23.68
N CYS A 37 10.71 -1.04 22.68
CA CYS A 37 10.28 -0.79 21.28
C CYS A 37 8.98 -1.48 20.88
N GLN A 38 8.35 -2.26 21.73
CA GLN A 38 7.14 -3.02 21.35
C GLN A 38 5.80 -2.41 21.80
N GLN A 39 5.79 -1.30 22.53
CA GLN A 39 4.53 -0.77 23.07
C GLN A 39 3.80 0.24 22.19
N HIS A 40 4.35 0.63 21.05
CA HIS A 40 3.65 1.57 20.12
C HIS A 40 2.80 0.90 19.05
N PHE A 41 2.76 -0.44 18.99
CA PHE A 41 2.07 -1.15 17.90
C PHE A 41 0.61 -1.55 18.19
N LEU A 42 0.06 -1.24 19.36
CA LEU A 42 -1.22 -1.82 19.79
C LEU A 42 -2.39 -0.83 19.98
N LEU A 43 -2.28 0.44 19.62
CA LEU A 43 -3.32 1.43 19.98
C LEU A 43 -3.77 2.38 18.88
N SER A 44 -3.57 2.06 17.61
CA SER A 44 -4.35 2.73 16.56
C SER A 44 -5.00 1.66 15.72
N PRO A 45 -6.34 1.65 15.55
CA PRO A 45 -6.92 1.04 14.38
C PRO A 45 -6.35 1.82 13.20
N THR A 46 -5.27 1.32 12.62
CA THR A 46 -4.63 1.87 11.45
C THR A 46 -5.69 1.84 10.35
N GLU A 47 -6.21 2.99 10.00
CA GLU A 47 -7.01 3.13 8.79
C GLU A 47 -6.21 2.48 7.66
N PRO A 48 -6.83 1.67 6.79
CA PRO A 48 -6.09 0.94 5.77
C PRO A 48 -5.29 1.90 4.92
N THR A 49 -3.97 1.83 5.08
CA THR A 49 -2.99 2.57 4.29
C THR A 49 -2.96 2.01 2.87
N GLU A 50 -2.29 2.69 1.96
CA GLU A 50 -2.04 2.15 0.62
C GLU A 50 -1.33 0.78 0.71
N ALA A 51 -0.32 0.65 1.56
CA ALA A 51 0.42 -0.60 1.75
C ALA A 51 -0.48 -1.72 2.27
N ASP A 52 -1.38 -1.43 3.22
CA ASP A 52 -2.34 -2.40 3.72
C ASP A 52 -3.36 -2.82 2.66
N LEU A 53 -3.85 -1.87 1.84
CA LEU A 53 -4.72 -2.19 0.72
C LEU A 53 -4.04 -3.15 -0.26
N VAL A 54 -2.80 -2.86 -0.66
CA VAL A 54 -2.04 -3.71 -1.59
C VAL A 54 -1.78 -5.09 -1.00
N ALA A 55 -1.26 -5.17 0.24
CA ALA A 55 -0.93 -6.42 0.92
C ALA A 55 -2.17 -7.31 1.19
N ASN A 56 -3.33 -6.69 1.39
CA ASN A 56 -4.59 -7.36 1.68
C ASN A 56 -5.60 -7.32 0.54
N SER A 57 -5.15 -7.10 -0.69
CA SER A 57 -6.02 -7.06 -1.86
C SER A 57 -6.53 -8.45 -2.28
N VAL A 58 -7.62 -8.45 -3.06
CA VAL A 58 -8.12 -9.65 -3.74
C VAL A 58 -7.05 -10.19 -4.68
N ALA A 59 -6.68 -11.47 -4.53
CA ALA A 59 -5.70 -12.18 -5.36
C ALA A 59 -4.34 -11.45 -5.47
N ASN A 60 -3.94 -10.66 -4.46
CA ASN A 60 -2.74 -9.84 -4.45
C ASN A 60 -2.67 -8.78 -5.59
N GLY A 61 -3.84 -8.36 -6.08
CA GLY A 61 -4.02 -7.52 -7.26
C GLY A 61 -4.54 -8.33 -8.45
N LEU A 62 -5.42 -7.69 -9.23
CA LEU A 62 -5.98 -8.26 -10.46
C LEU A 62 -5.40 -7.49 -11.64
N SER A 63 -4.75 -8.17 -12.57
CA SER A 63 -4.12 -7.52 -13.73
C SER A 63 -4.78 -7.91 -15.04
N GLN A 64 -4.72 -6.98 -16.00
CA GLN A 64 -5.13 -7.16 -17.38
C GLN A 64 -4.31 -6.27 -18.30
N GLU A 65 -3.82 -6.84 -19.39
CA GLU A 65 -3.20 -6.06 -20.47
C GLU A 65 -4.29 -5.39 -21.33
N ILE A 66 -4.03 -4.15 -21.72
CA ILE A 66 -4.89 -3.35 -22.59
C ILE A 66 -4.06 -2.75 -23.74
N ASN A 67 -4.64 -2.72 -24.93
CA ASN A 67 -3.96 -2.26 -26.15
C ASN A 67 -4.11 -0.75 -26.33
N ILE A 68 -3.42 0.01 -25.48
CA ILE A 68 -3.34 1.47 -25.50
C ILE A 68 -2.11 1.89 -24.69
N GLY A 69 -1.45 3.01 -25.04
CA GLY A 69 -0.35 3.58 -24.28
C GLY A 69 -0.78 4.05 -22.88
N TYR A 70 0.11 3.92 -21.90
CA TYR A 70 -0.22 4.17 -20.49
C TYR A 70 -0.66 5.62 -20.21
N GLU A 71 -0.12 6.61 -20.92
CA GLU A 71 -0.52 8.01 -20.78
C GLU A 71 -1.98 8.22 -21.18
N GLN A 72 -2.36 7.71 -22.35
CA GLN A 72 -3.75 7.80 -22.81
C GLN A 72 -4.69 6.98 -21.95
N ALA A 73 -4.26 5.79 -21.48
CA ALA A 73 -5.02 4.98 -20.54
C ALA A 73 -5.25 5.72 -19.22
N TYR A 74 -4.22 6.42 -18.74
CA TYR A 74 -4.29 7.24 -17.53
C TYR A 74 -5.30 8.39 -17.68
N GLU A 75 -5.23 9.17 -18.76
CA GLU A 75 -6.17 10.27 -18.98
C GLU A 75 -7.62 9.79 -19.07
N ASN A 76 -7.87 8.76 -19.87
CA ASN A 76 -9.20 8.18 -19.99
C ASN A 76 -9.74 7.68 -18.63
N LEU A 77 -8.90 6.99 -17.86
CA LEU A 77 -9.30 6.41 -16.58
C LEU A 77 -9.49 7.49 -15.51
N ARG A 78 -8.61 8.50 -15.47
CA ARG A 78 -8.74 9.67 -14.59
C ARG A 78 -10.08 10.38 -14.81
N ASP A 79 -10.41 10.66 -16.07
CA ASP A 79 -11.66 11.32 -16.41
C ASP A 79 -12.88 10.47 -16.07
N ALA A 80 -12.83 9.16 -16.34
CA ALA A 80 -13.90 8.25 -15.95
C ALA A 80 -14.06 8.13 -14.43
N TYR A 81 -12.96 8.11 -13.68
CA TYR A 81 -13.00 8.03 -12.22
C TYR A 81 -13.54 9.31 -11.59
N SER A 82 -13.15 10.48 -12.08
CA SER A 82 -13.65 11.75 -11.57
C SER A 82 -15.16 11.89 -11.79
N GLN A 83 -15.70 11.34 -12.86
CA GLN A 83 -17.12 11.46 -13.21
C GLN A 83 -17.99 10.35 -12.61
N CYS A 84 -17.49 9.12 -12.57
CA CYS A 84 -18.29 7.94 -12.24
C CYS A 84 -17.94 7.29 -10.92
N MET A 85 -16.75 7.56 -10.37
CA MET A 85 -16.27 6.96 -9.12
C MET A 85 -16.17 7.94 -7.97
N ALA A 86 -15.85 9.19 -8.24
CA ALA A 86 -15.92 10.25 -7.25
C ALA A 86 -17.38 10.60 -6.96
N PHE A 87 -17.74 10.68 -5.69
CA PHE A 87 -19.07 11.10 -5.28
C PHE A 87 -19.05 11.77 -3.91
N THR A 88 -20.04 12.65 -3.71
CA THR A 88 -20.34 13.23 -2.40
C THR A 88 -21.81 12.98 -2.11
N SER A 89 -22.10 12.36 -0.98
CA SER A 89 -23.48 12.13 -0.49
C SER A 89 -23.52 12.22 1.02
N GLU A 90 -24.71 12.28 1.60
CA GLU A 90 -24.90 12.24 3.06
C GLU A 90 -24.35 10.96 3.70
N LYS A 91 -24.35 9.85 2.93
CA LYS A 91 -23.90 8.53 3.39
C LYS A 91 -22.42 8.23 3.14
N GLY A 92 -21.73 9.09 2.40
CA GLY A 92 -20.33 8.86 2.12
C GLY A 92 -19.74 9.86 1.13
N PHE A 93 -18.44 9.89 1.12
CA PHE A 93 -17.64 10.74 0.25
C PHE A 93 -16.46 9.94 -0.28
N VAL A 94 -16.31 9.91 -1.59
CA VAL A 94 -15.15 9.32 -2.26
C VAL A 94 -14.54 10.37 -3.18
N PHE A 95 -13.29 10.65 -3.00
CA PHE A 95 -12.51 11.46 -3.92
C PHE A 95 -11.46 10.60 -4.62
N THR A 96 -11.10 11.00 -5.82
CA THR A 96 -10.01 10.37 -6.58
C THR A 96 -8.74 11.18 -6.38
N ASP A 97 -7.65 10.45 -6.14
CA ASP A 97 -6.30 11.00 -6.05
C ASP A 97 -5.45 10.30 -7.11
N ASN A 98 -4.60 11.05 -7.80
CA ASN A 98 -3.92 10.52 -8.99
C ASN A 98 -2.44 10.90 -8.95
N LYS A 99 -1.59 9.97 -9.36
CA LYS A 99 -0.15 10.18 -9.49
C LYS A 99 0.29 9.76 -10.89
N PHE A 100 0.94 10.66 -11.60
CA PHE A 100 1.52 10.39 -12.90
C PHE A 100 3.03 10.50 -12.81
N GLU A 101 3.74 9.45 -13.20
CA GLU A 101 5.19 9.31 -13.05
C GLU A 101 5.82 8.93 -14.41
N PRO A 102 6.02 9.90 -15.31
CA PRO A 102 6.49 9.63 -16.67
C PRO A 102 7.91 9.01 -16.70
N ASP A 103 8.78 9.38 -15.77
CA ASP A 103 10.14 8.83 -15.69
C ASP A 103 10.14 7.32 -15.35
N LEU A 104 9.07 6.82 -14.74
CA LEU A 104 8.87 5.41 -14.43
C LEU A 104 7.92 4.73 -15.42
N GLU A 105 7.45 5.44 -16.43
CA GLU A 105 6.44 4.97 -17.38
C GLU A 105 5.21 4.36 -16.69
N MET A 106 4.76 4.98 -15.59
CA MET A 106 3.66 4.49 -14.81
C MET A 106 2.73 5.60 -14.32
N ALA A 107 1.51 5.21 -13.98
CA ALA A 107 0.55 6.07 -13.33
C ALA A 107 -0.28 5.29 -12.30
N THR A 108 -0.74 5.99 -11.27
CA THR A 108 -1.57 5.40 -10.21
C THR A 108 -2.78 6.27 -9.94
N LEU A 109 -3.93 5.63 -9.79
CA LEU A 109 -5.21 6.26 -9.44
C LEU A 109 -5.73 5.62 -8.16
N PHE A 110 -6.17 6.45 -7.23
CA PHE A 110 -6.71 6.01 -5.95
C PHE A 110 -8.16 6.47 -5.78
N GLY A 111 -8.96 5.66 -5.11
CA GLY A 111 -10.19 6.10 -4.48
C GLY A 111 -10.00 6.14 -2.97
N ARG A 112 -10.32 7.29 -2.37
CA ARG A 112 -10.16 7.51 -0.92
C ARG A 112 -11.45 8.03 -0.32
N SER A 113 -11.75 7.59 0.91
CA SER A 113 -12.84 8.15 1.70
C SER A 113 -12.44 9.51 2.31
N LYS A 114 -13.41 10.23 2.88
CA LYS A 114 -13.16 11.48 3.60
C LYS A 114 -12.17 11.33 4.76
N GLY A 115 -12.14 10.15 5.40
CA GLY A 115 -11.19 9.82 6.47
C GLY A 115 -9.80 9.44 5.98
N GLY A 116 -9.55 9.43 4.66
CA GLY A 116 -8.25 9.07 4.08
C GLY A 116 -8.06 7.59 3.80
N VAL A 117 -9.06 6.76 4.10
CA VAL A 117 -9.03 5.30 3.86
C VAL A 117 -8.94 5.02 2.37
N TYR A 118 -8.00 4.19 1.96
CA TYR A 118 -7.87 3.73 0.59
C TYR A 118 -8.91 2.67 0.26
N LEU A 119 -9.78 2.95 -0.69
CA LEU A 119 -10.89 2.09 -1.12
C LEU A 119 -10.51 1.20 -2.29
N TYR A 120 -9.67 1.71 -3.19
CA TYR A 120 -9.06 1.00 -4.30
C TYR A 120 -7.80 1.73 -4.78
N LYS A 121 -6.94 0.97 -5.45
CA LYS A 121 -5.78 1.49 -6.18
C LYS A 121 -5.76 0.85 -7.56
N THR A 122 -5.55 1.64 -8.60
CA THR A 122 -5.32 1.16 -9.98
C THR A 122 -3.95 1.66 -10.44
N THR A 123 -3.08 0.74 -10.85
CA THR A 123 -1.77 1.07 -11.41
C THR A 123 -1.78 0.78 -12.91
N LEU A 124 -1.21 1.68 -13.68
CA LEU A 124 -0.97 1.55 -15.11
C LEU A 124 0.54 1.54 -15.32
N GLU A 125 1.06 0.51 -15.95
CA GLU A 125 2.48 0.33 -16.23
C GLU A 125 2.68 0.10 -17.73
N SER A 126 3.58 0.83 -18.36
CA SER A 126 3.90 0.66 -19.77
C SER A 126 4.56 -0.70 -20.00
N ILE A 127 3.99 -1.50 -20.90
CA ILE A 127 4.66 -2.71 -21.44
C ILE A 127 5.34 -2.34 -22.75
N SER A 128 4.69 -1.51 -23.55
CA SER A 128 5.17 -0.98 -24.82
C SER A 128 4.47 0.36 -25.11
N PRO A 129 4.89 1.13 -26.12
CA PRO A 129 4.22 2.38 -26.47
C PRO A 129 2.70 2.25 -26.74
N THR A 130 2.22 1.04 -27.05
CA THR A 130 0.82 0.77 -27.38
C THR A 130 0.15 -0.24 -26.47
N THR A 131 0.82 -0.70 -25.42
CA THR A 131 0.30 -1.74 -24.51
C THR A 131 0.59 -1.36 -23.06
N THR A 132 -0.41 -1.44 -22.22
CA THR A 132 -0.34 -1.11 -20.80
C THR A 132 -0.81 -2.30 -19.96
N ASN A 133 -0.11 -2.59 -18.88
CA ASN A 133 -0.58 -3.47 -17.82
C ASN A 133 -1.41 -2.65 -16.83
N LEU A 134 -2.69 -2.97 -16.70
CA LEU A 134 -3.59 -2.39 -15.71
C LEU A 134 -3.72 -3.35 -14.54
N THR A 135 -3.32 -2.93 -13.35
CA THR A 135 -3.44 -3.69 -12.10
C THR A 135 -4.37 -2.99 -11.13
N LEU A 136 -5.39 -3.71 -10.66
CA LEU A 136 -6.42 -3.21 -9.75
C LEU A 136 -6.32 -3.89 -8.39
N TYR A 137 -6.12 -3.11 -7.33
CA TYR A 137 -6.11 -3.54 -5.94
C TYR A 137 -7.43 -3.17 -5.27
N LEU A 138 -8.13 -4.17 -4.76
CA LEU A 138 -9.42 -4.05 -4.07
C LEU A 138 -9.37 -4.80 -2.74
N PRO A 139 -10.07 -4.36 -1.70
CA PRO A 139 -10.17 -5.09 -0.43
C PRO A 139 -10.71 -6.50 -0.63
N LYS A 140 -10.24 -7.47 0.17
CA LYS A 140 -10.65 -8.90 0.10
C LYS A 140 -12.17 -9.12 0.12
N GLY A 141 -12.93 -8.24 0.76
CA GLY A 141 -14.41 -8.31 0.81
C GLY A 141 -15.14 -7.74 -0.40
N TYR A 142 -14.45 -7.28 -1.43
CA TYR A 142 -15.09 -6.70 -2.61
C TYR A 142 -15.87 -7.76 -3.40
N LYS A 143 -17.17 -7.52 -3.66
CA LYS A 143 -18.09 -8.56 -4.15
C LYS A 143 -17.85 -8.99 -5.61
N PHE A 144 -17.46 -8.08 -6.50
CA PHE A 144 -17.36 -8.34 -7.95
C PHE A 144 -16.03 -7.82 -8.53
N PRO A 145 -14.89 -8.33 -8.06
CA PRO A 145 -13.59 -7.74 -8.40
C PRO A 145 -13.23 -7.89 -9.89
N ARG A 146 -13.56 -9.02 -10.52
CA ARG A 146 -13.29 -9.24 -11.95
C ARG A 146 -14.17 -8.37 -12.86
N SER A 147 -15.43 -8.14 -12.47
CA SER A 147 -16.31 -7.24 -13.21
C SER A 147 -15.82 -5.80 -13.13
N ARG A 148 -15.31 -5.40 -11.97
CA ARG A 148 -14.71 -4.09 -11.77
C ARG A 148 -13.44 -3.94 -12.64
N LEU A 149 -12.54 -4.92 -12.68
CA LEU A 149 -11.36 -4.88 -13.54
C LEU A 149 -11.74 -4.71 -15.02
N LYS A 150 -12.71 -5.49 -15.52
CA LYS A 150 -13.22 -5.35 -16.90
C LYS A 150 -13.77 -3.96 -17.18
N GLN A 151 -14.52 -3.40 -16.23
CA GLN A 151 -15.07 -2.06 -16.37
C GLN A 151 -13.97 -0.99 -16.41
N ASP A 152 -12.94 -1.13 -15.58
CA ASP A 152 -11.82 -0.20 -15.57
C ASP A 152 -10.97 -0.33 -16.84
N ALA A 153 -10.81 -1.53 -17.41
CA ALA A 153 -10.20 -1.72 -18.72
C ALA A 153 -10.99 -1.01 -19.84
N ILE A 154 -12.33 -1.11 -19.84
CA ILE A 154 -13.21 -0.38 -20.79
C ILE A 154 -13.05 1.13 -20.62
N ARG A 155 -12.96 1.62 -19.39
CA ARG A 155 -12.71 3.03 -19.07
C ARG A 155 -11.36 3.51 -19.54
N ALA A 156 -10.31 2.74 -19.27
CA ALA A 156 -8.95 3.03 -19.71
C ALA A 156 -8.85 3.11 -21.25
N LEU A 157 -9.59 2.26 -21.97
CA LEU A 157 -9.71 2.32 -23.42
C LEU A 157 -10.56 3.50 -23.94
N GLY A 158 -11.15 4.31 -23.04
CA GLY A 158 -12.05 5.41 -23.41
C GLY A 158 -13.38 4.95 -23.99
N GLN A 159 -13.80 3.70 -23.76
CA GLN A 159 -14.98 3.08 -24.35
C GLN A 159 -16.22 3.10 -23.44
N ASP A 160 -16.09 3.59 -22.19
CA ASP A 160 -17.23 3.74 -21.27
C ASP A 160 -18.06 4.97 -21.65
N ARG A 161 -19.08 4.76 -22.47
CA ARG A 161 -19.96 5.83 -22.97
C ARG A 161 -20.75 6.53 -21.86
N LEU A 162 -21.08 5.85 -20.76
CA LEU A 162 -21.87 6.42 -19.67
C LEU A 162 -21.06 7.43 -18.86
N CYS A 163 -19.76 7.20 -18.67
CA CYS A 163 -18.88 8.13 -18.01
C CYS A 163 -18.47 9.31 -18.92
N ARG A 164 -18.50 9.10 -20.23
CA ARG A 164 -18.10 10.09 -21.24
C ARG A 164 -19.18 11.13 -21.56
N THR A 165 -20.46 10.75 -21.50
CA THR A 165 -21.57 11.65 -21.83
C THR A 165 -21.82 12.76 -20.81
N LYS A 166 -21.44 12.56 -19.56
CA LYS A 166 -21.52 13.60 -18.52
C LYS A 166 -20.61 14.80 -18.80
N HIS A 167 -19.46 14.60 -19.41
CA HIS A 167 -18.50 15.66 -19.72
C HIS A 167 -19.04 16.63 -20.81
N ASN A 168 -19.75 16.12 -21.83
CA ASN A 168 -20.27 16.94 -22.92
C ASN A 168 -21.48 17.77 -22.50
N SER A 169 -22.25 17.33 -21.50
CA SER A 169 -23.37 18.09 -20.97
C SER A 169 -22.95 19.32 -20.16
N ALA A 170 -21.82 19.22 -19.44
CA ALA A 170 -21.30 20.34 -18.66
C ALA A 170 -20.64 21.42 -19.53
N LYS A 171 -19.97 21.04 -20.62
CA LYS A 171 -19.35 21.99 -21.56
C LYS A 171 -20.37 22.73 -22.45
N GLY A 172 -21.52 22.11 -22.74
CA GLY A 172 -22.55 22.73 -23.57
C GLY A 172 -23.38 23.81 -22.86
N SER A 173 -23.25 23.95 -21.53
CA SER A 173 -23.97 24.97 -20.76
C SER A 173 -23.19 26.26 -20.57
N GLU A 174 -21.87 26.27 -20.79
CA GLU A 174 -21.03 27.49 -20.66
C GLU A 174 -20.92 28.31 -21.96
N GLU A 175 -21.31 27.76 -23.12
CA GLU A 175 -21.19 28.45 -24.43
C GLU A 175 -22.45 29.19 -24.85
N LYS A 176 -23.45 29.28 -24.00
CA LYS A 176 -24.73 30.02 -24.25
C LYS A 176 -25.07 31.06 -23.16
N GLY A 177 -24.03 31.72 -22.66
CA GLY A 177 -24.16 32.87 -21.74
C GLY A 177 -23.62 34.15 -22.37
#